data_899e0f2deed1a4a4ebb1a326589246dc
#
_entry.id   899e0f2deed1a4a4ebb1a326589246dc
#
_cell.length_a   1.000
_cell.length_b   1.000
_cell.length_c   1.000
_cell.angle_alpha   90.00
_cell.angle_beta   90.00
_cell.angle_gamma   90.00
#
_symmetry.space_group_name_H-M   'P 1'
#
loop_
_entity.id
_entity.type
_entity.pdbx_description
1 polymer ?
#
loop_
_entity_poly.entity_id
_entity_poly.type
_entity_poly.pdbx_seq_one_letter_code
_entity_poly.pdbx_strand_id
1 'polypeptide(L)'
;MSLTGKSPSETYKDLIYVNNSNNGIPSGSVRPLKSGNGVQSSLAVDDRSLQVKSYTNNTTALDVQNASGTSKLLVDTTNNYVKANGVHVNTMYKEFGLYDFSPTQGYHNPMICNNMMFSDSGDDIIADDSMFSNSADPATSLDLSANGTSKVATACYWYVLDNISIDAIRVLATCDSSHALNFHVYSYDLDTSSNHGDLSSGTLLAHIGSSMSATSSTVKTSTLTIDSASVSSGKVILAFVENEGGTGDITSQLNIKYHITV
;
A
#
# COMPACT_ATOMS: atom_id res chain seq x y z
N MET A 1 26.65 54.44 10.60
CA MET A 1 26.32 53.92 11.95
C MET A 1 27.55 53.15 12.45
N SER A 2 28.03 53.48 13.64
CA SER A 2 29.12 52.74 14.28
C SER A 2 28.58 51.44 14.86
N LEU A 3 29.18 50.30 14.57
CA LEU A 3 28.87 48.99 15.14
C LEU A 3 29.63 48.75 16.46
N THR A 4 30.40 49.76 16.93
CA THR A 4 31.21 49.66 18.15
C THR A 4 30.32 49.49 19.36
N GLY A 5 30.43 48.39 20.07
CA GLY A 5 29.68 48.09 21.29
C GLY A 5 28.26 47.53 21.12
N LYS A 6 27.85 47.19 19.90
CA LYS A 6 26.60 46.53 19.63
C LYS A 6 26.81 45.05 19.22
N SER A 7 26.03 44.15 19.81
CA SER A 7 26.08 42.76 19.35
C SER A 7 25.40 42.62 17.98
N PRO A 8 25.77 41.63 17.15
CA PRO A 8 25.09 41.35 15.90
C PRO A 8 23.58 41.19 16.10
N SER A 9 23.11 40.60 17.21
CA SER A 9 21.71 40.41 17.56
C SER A 9 20.93 41.72 17.75
N GLU A 10 21.60 42.82 18.15
CA GLU A 10 20.95 44.11 18.32
C GLU A 10 20.86 44.93 17.03
N THR A 11 21.79 44.65 16.09
CA THR A 11 21.97 45.46 14.88
C THR A 11 21.42 44.74 13.63
N TYR A 12 21.50 43.41 13.59
CA TYR A 12 21.16 42.58 12.43
C TYR A 12 20.25 41.42 12.83
N LYS A 13 19.03 41.76 13.20
CA LYS A 13 17.99 40.73 13.59
C LYS A 13 17.77 39.70 12.54
N ASP A 14 17.90 40.08 11.27
CA ASP A 14 17.68 39.22 10.10
C ASP A 14 18.94 38.49 9.63
N LEU A 15 20.09 38.69 10.30
CA LEU A 15 21.31 37.97 9.98
C LEU A 15 21.16 36.49 10.37
N ILE A 16 21.42 35.61 9.40
CA ILE A 16 21.50 34.17 9.64
C ILE A 16 22.95 33.79 9.86
N TYR A 17 23.26 33.10 10.94
CA TYR A 17 24.58 32.64 11.28
C TYR A 17 24.64 31.19 11.73
N VAL A 18 25.78 30.54 11.56
CA VAL A 18 26.03 29.20 12.14
C VAL A 18 26.41 29.37 13.61
N ASN A 19 25.71 28.68 14.49
CA ASN A 19 25.95 28.74 15.94
C ASN A 19 27.18 27.90 16.33
N ASN A 20 28.37 28.37 16.01
CA ASN A 20 29.67 27.70 16.23
C ASN A 20 30.70 28.58 16.93
N SER A 21 30.33 29.46 17.86
CA SER A 21 31.25 30.29 18.63
C SER A 21 32.24 31.05 17.76
N ASN A 22 31.80 31.63 16.63
CA ASN A 22 32.59 32.37 15.64
C ASN A 22 33.63 31.56 14.86
N ASN A 23 33.59 30.23 14.90
CA ASN A 23 34.55 29.37 14.20
C ASN A 23 34.09 28.97 12.77
N GLY A 24 33.05 29.63 12.21
CA GLY A 24 32.52 29.31 10.88
C GLY A 24 31.75 27.99 10.82
N ILE A 25 31.76 27.31 9.66
CA ILE A 25 31.11 26.02 9.49
C ILE A 25 31.90 24.95 10.27
N PRO A 26 31.25 24.17 11.16
CA PRO A 26 31.93 23.16 11.97
C PRO A 26 32.36 21.96 11.15
N SER A 27 33.39 21.26 11.58
CA SER A 27 33.78 19.96 11.07
C SER A 27 33.33 18.85 12.03
N GLY A 28 32.65 17.88 11.49
CA GLY A 28 32.26 16.64 12.21
C GLY A 28 31.14 16.76 13.24
N SER A 29 30.48 17.92 13.35
CA SER A 29 29.27 18.07 14.18
C SER A 29 28.30 19.12 13.62
N VAL A 30 27.09 18.70 13.28
CA VAL A 30 26.05 19.57 12.71
C VAL A 30 25.66 20.67 13.71
N ARG A 31 25.67 21.93 13.27
CA ARG A 31 25.26 23.10 14.06
C ARG A 31 24.08 23.82 13.42
N PRO A 32 23.08 24.24 14.22
CA PRO A 32 21.92 24.93 13.70
C PRO A 32 22.26 26.32 13.16
N LEU A 33 21.55 26.71 12.11
CA LEU A 33 21.47 28.10 11.70
C LEU A 33 20.56 28.85 12.68
N LYS A 34 20.98 30.05 13.08
CA LYS A 34 20.20 30.93 13.96
C LYS A 34 20.03 32.30 13.34
N SER A 35 18.92 32.96 13.67
CA SER A 35 18.76 34.39 13.42
C SER A 35 19.63 35.22 14.36
N GLY A 36 19.85 36.48 14.04
CA GLY A 36 20.56 37.43 14.92
C GLY A 36 19.95 37.53 16.32
N ASN A 37 18.67 37.25 16.49
CA ASN A 37 17.98 37.16 17.79
C ASN A 37 18.20 35.81 18.52
N GLY A 38 18.98 34.91 17.98
CA GLY A 38 19.25 33.59 18.56
C GLY A 38 18.18 32.55 18.33
N VAL A 39 17.12 32.85 17.56
CA VAL A 39 16.08 31.87 17.21
C VAL A 39 16.66 30.82 16.26
N GLN A 40 16.53 29.56 16.62
CA GLN A 40 17.02 28.44 15.85
C GLN A 40 16.11 28.13 14.67
N SER A 41 16.69 27.95 13.47
CA SER A 41 15.97 27.44 12.31
C SER A 41 15.91 25.91 12.33
N SER A 42 15.07 25.34 11.46
CA SER A 42 15.04 23.89 11.21
C SER A 42 16.24 23.38 10.41
N LEU A 43 17.14 24.28 9.94
CA LEU A 43 18.34 23.93 9.18
C LEU A 43 19.55 23.89 10.10
N ALA A 44 20.38 22.86 9.94
CA ALA A 44 21.67 22.74 10.58
C ALA A 44 22.71 22.21 9.59
N VAL A 45 23.96 22.63 9.72
CA VAL A 45 25.05 22.32 8.77
C VAL A 45 26.34 21.93 9.47
N ASP A 46 27.13 21.12 8.80
CA ASP A 46 28.58 20.98 9.01
C ASP A 46 29.32 20.96 7.66
N ASP A 47 30.63 20.67 7.66
CA ASP A 47 31.44 20.60 6.44
C ASP A 47 31.07 19.45 5.48
N ARG A 48 30.19 18.53 5.86
CA ARG A 48 29.82 17.31 5.10
C ARG A 48 28.33 17.10 4.97
N SER A 49 27.51 17.71 5.84
CA SER A 49 26.08 17.40 5.90
C SER A 49 25.20 18.64 6.11
N LEU A 50 23.99 18.52 5.57
CA LEU A 50 22.85 19.41 5.83
C LEU A 50 21.78 18.59 6.54
N GLN A 51 21.35 19.03 7.70
CA GLN A 51 20.24 18.45 8.44
C GLN A 51 19.04 19.39 8.41
N VAL A 52 17.86 18.82 8.08
CA VAL A 52 16.57 19.48 8.28
C VAL A 52 15.90 18.80 9.47
N LYS A 53 15.67 19.54 10.54
CA LYS A 53 15.07 19.03 11.77
C LYS A 53 14.04 20.02 12.31
N SER A 54 12.77 19.69 12.16
CA SER A 54 11.69 20.46 12.78
C SER A 54 11.81 20.39 14.30
N TYR A 55 11.48 21.48 14.99
CA TYR A 55 11.45 21.53 16.45
C TYR A 55 10.34 20.62 17.01
N THR A 56 9.22 20.54 16.30
CA THR A 56 8.11 19.62 16.56
C THR A 56 7.78 18.90 15.27
N ASN A 57 7.10 17.74 15.35
CA ASN A 57 6.60 17.07 14.16
C ASN A 57 5.69 18.01 13.37
N ASN A 58 5.83 18.00 12.06
CA ASN A 58 5.14 18.91 11.15
C ASN A 58 4.76 18.18 9.87
N THR A 59 3.57 18.46 9.34
CA THR A 59 3.08 17.91 8.07
C THR A 59 3.84 18.43 6.85
N THR A 60 4.62 19.50 7.02
CA THR A 60 5.46 20.16 5.99
C THR A 60 6.87 20.41 6.51
N ALA A 61 7.49 19.40 7.15
CA ALA A 61 8.84 19.54 7.73
C ALA A 61 9.90 19.91 6.68
N LEU A 62 9.75 19.40 5.46
CA LEU A 62 10.44 19.88 4.25
C LEU A 62 9.41 19.87 3.11
N ASP A 63 9.22 21.00 2.47
CA ASP A 63 8.33 21.16 1.32
C ASP A 63 9.06 21.89 0.19
N VAL A 64 9.39 21.16 -0.86
CA VAL A 64 9.96 21.72 -2.10
C VAL A 64 8.82 21.91 -3.10
N GLN A 65 8.55 23.15 -3.44
CA GLN A 65 7.43 23.55 -4.29
C GLN A 65 7.90 24.04 -5.67
N ASN A 66 7.03 23.94 -6.66
CA ASN A 66 7.19 24.65 -7.93
C ASN A 66 6.77 26.12 -7.81
N ALA A 67 6.91 26.88 -8.88
CA ALA A 67 6.56 28.31 -8.92
C ALA A 67 5.07 28.61 -8.64
N SER A 68 4.17 27.65 -8.81
CA SER A 68 2.74 27.77 -8.48
C SER A 68 2.38 27.33 -7.05
N GLY A 69 3.36 27.00 -6.21
CA GLY A 69 3.15 26.55 -4.83
C GLY A 69 2.73 25.08 -4.71
N THR A 70 2.86 24.28 -5.76
CA THR A 70 2.55 22.85 -5.68
C THR A 70 3.76 22.08 -5.15
N SER A 71 3.57 21.29 -4.08
CA SER A 71 4.62 20.44 -3.50
C SER A 71 5.13 19.42 -4.50
N LYS A 72 6.45 19.35 -4.67
CA LYS A 72 7.17 18.39 -5.52
C LYS A 72 7.87 17.33 -4.71
N LEU A 73 8.43 17.69 -3.55
CA LEU A 73 8.93 16.79 -2.54
C LEU A 73 8.42 17.26 -1.19
N LEU A 74 7.71 16.41 -0.49
CA LEU A 74 7.15 16.68 0.84
C LEU A 74 7.64 15.65 1.83
N VAL A 75 8.18 16.11 2.97
CA VAL A 75 8.47 15.28 4.15
C VAL A 75 7.50 15.67 5.25
N ASP A 76 6.67 14.74 5.65
CA ASP A 76 5.72 14.87 6.75
C ASP A 76 6.21 14.03 7.94
N THR A 77 6.67 14.69 8.99
CA THR A 77 7.16 14.03 10.21
C THR A 77 6.06 13.80 11.25
N THR A 78 4.84 14.32 11.01
CA THR A 78 3.66 14.01 11.83
C THR A 78 3.10 12.65 11.47
N ASN A 79 2.98 12.38 10.17
CA ASN A 79 2.40 11.14 9.64
C ASN A 79 3.46 10.14 9.14
N ASN A 80 4.76 10.45 9.30
CA ASN A 80 5.91 9.59 8.97
C ASN A 80 5.97 9.15 7.50
N TYR A 81 5.76 10.08 6.55
CA TYR A 81 5.89 9.75 5.13
C TYR A 81 6.70 10.79 4.33
N VAL A 82 7.15 10.35 3.17
CA VAL A 82 7.72 11.20 2.12
C VAL A 82 6.91 11.01 0.84
N LYS A 83 6.53 12.13 0.20
CA LYS A 83 5.82 12.13 -1.09
C LYS A 83 6.63 12.86 -2.15
N ALA A 84 6.60 12.33 -3.37
CA ALA A 84 7.07 13.01 -4.58
C ALA A 84 5.89 13.20 -5.55
N ASN A 85 5.61 14.43 -5.97
CA ASN A 85 4.44 14.78 -6.79
C ASN A 85 3.11 14.23 -6.22
N GLY A 86 2.94 14.24 -4.90
CA GLY A 86 1.75 13.76 -4.21
C GLY A 86 1.65 12.23 -4.03
N VAL A 87 2.60 11.46 -4.54
CA VAL A 87 2.65 9.99 -4.41
C VAL A 87 3.70 9.60 -3.36
N HIS A 88 3.40 8.61 -2.51
CA HIS A 88 4.37 8.07 -1.57
C HIS A 88 5.59 7.50 -2.31
N VAL A 89 6.80 7.83 -1.86
CA VAL A 89 8.05 7.39 -2.52
C VAL A 89 8.28 5.88 -2.41
N ASN A 90 7.64 5.22 -1.44
CA ASN A 90 7.65 3.78 -1.22
C ASN A 90 6.39 3.07 -1.77
N THR A 91 5.76 3.66 -2.79
CA THR A 91 4.61 3.03 -3.47
C THR A 91 5.05 1.76 -4.19
N MET A 92 4.28 0.71 -3.99
CA MET A 92 4.48 -0.62 -4.56
C MET A 92 3.19 -1.14 -5.18
N TYR A 93 3.29 -2.20 -5.96
CA TYR A 93 2.17 -2.86 -6.60
C TYR A 93 2.21 -4.35 -6.34
N LYS A 94 1.04 -4.95 -6.19
CA LYS A 94 0.84 -6.38 -6.05
C LYS A 94 -0.27 -6.83 -6.99
N GLU A 95 -0.06 -7.95 -7.66
CA GLU A 95 -0.95 -8.47 -8.67
C GLU A 95 -1.51 -9.82 -8.26
N PHE A 96 -2.78 -10.03 -8.60
CA PHE A 96 -3.50 -11.29 -8.54
C PHE A 96 -4.13 -11.56 -9.90
N GLY A 97 -4.22 -12.80 -10.30
CA GLY A 97 -4.76 -13.14 -11.60
C GLY A 97 -5.39 -14.53 -11.66
N LEU A 98 -6.28 -14.69 -12.65
CA LEU A 98 -6.81 -15.96 -13.12
C LEU A 98 -6.82 -15.92 -14.64
N TYR A 99 -6.49 -17.03 -15.26
CA TYR A 99 -6.51 -17.17 -16.71
C TYR A 99 -7.33 -18.38 -17.10
N ASP A 100 -8.31 -18.17 -18.00
CA ASP A 100 -9.12 -19.24 -18.61
C ASP A 100 -9.72 -20.17 -17.55
N PHE A 101 -10.33 -19.59 -16.52
CA PHE A 101 -10.84 -20.29 -15.34
C PHE A 101 -12.36 -20.27 -15.34
N SER A 102 -12.98 -21.45 -15.10
CA SER A 102 -14.42 -21.64 -15.03
C SER A 102 -14.93 -21.64 -13.58
N PRO A 103 -15.29 -20.47 -13.02
CA PRO A 103 -15.72 -20.39 -11.64
C PRO A 103 -17.13 -20.99 -11.48
N THR A 104 -17.32 -21.76 -10.42
CA THR A 104 -18.66 -22.22 -10.03
C THR A 104 -19.52 -21.02 -9.64
N GLN A 105 -20.73 -20.94 -10.19
CA GLN A 105 -21.64 -19.83 -9.93
C GLN A 105 -22.01 -19.76 -8.45
N GLY A 106 -21.93 -18.55 -7.87
CA GLY A 106 -22.28 -18.24 -6.48
C GLY A 106 -21.20 -18.60 -5.46
N TYR A 107 -19.98 -18.97 -5.92
CA TYR A 107 -18.86 -19.27 -5.03
C TYR A 107 -17.71 -18.29 -5.21
N HIS A 108 -17.02 -17.99 -4.11
CA HIS A 108 -15.81 -17.19 -4.12
C HIS A 108 -14.60 -18.04 -4.48
N ASN A 109 -13.88 -17.64 -5.52
CA ASN A 109 -12.69 -18.32 -6.01
C ASN A 109 -11.47 -17.45 -5.75
N PRO A 110 -10.44 -17.94 -5.04
CA PRO A 110 -9.24 -17.15 -4.77
C PRO A 110 -8.44 -16.97 -6.05
N MET A 111 -7.97 -15.76 -6.26
CA MET A 111 -7.08 -15.40 -7.35
C MET A 111 -5.63 -15.71 -6.99
N ILE A 112 -4.83 -16.10 -7.96
CA ILE A 112 -3.44 -16.46 -7.75
C ILE A 112 -2.58 -15.22 -7.59
N CYS A 113 -1.76 -15.22 -6.56
CA CYS A 113 -0.84 -14.14 -6.25
C CYS A 113 0.35 -14.14 -7.23
N ASN A 114 0.82 -12.95 -7.66
CA ASN A 114 1.94 -12.74 -8.58
C ASN A 114 1.72 -13.25 -10.02
N ASN A 115 0.48 -13.23 -10.51
CA ASN A 115 0.17 -13.63 -11.89
C ASN A 115 0.78 -14.99 -12.32
N MET A 116 0.87 -15.94 -11.40
CA MET A 116 1.21 -17.29 -11.81
C MET A 116 0.06 -17.80 -12.69
N MET A 117 0.30 -17.89 -13.99
CA MET A 117 -0.66 -18.44 -14.91
C MET A 117 -0.72 -19.96 -14.69
N PHE A 118 -1.86 -20.43 -14.23
CA PHE A 118 -2.21 -21.84 -14.37
C PHE A 118 -3.16 -21.95 -15.55
N SER A 119 -2.76 -22.72 -16.53
CA SER A 119 -3.65 -23.24 -17.54
C SER A 119 -4.50 -24.30 -16.85
N ASP A 120 -5.81 -24.18 -16.94
CA ASP A 120 -6.71 -25.29 -16.64
C ASP A 120 -6.49 -26.40 -17.69
N SER A 121 -5.62 -27.33 -17.38
CA SER A 121 -5.49 -28.58 -18.12
C SER A 121 -6.10 -29.75 -17.32
N GLY A 122 -7.22 -29.51 -16.66
CA GLY A 122 -8.06 -30.56 -16.10
C GLY A 122 -7.70 -31.08 -14.71
N ASP A 123 -6.73 -30.48 -14.03
CA ASP A 123 -6.48 -30.75 -12.62
C ASP A 123 -6.92 -29.54 -11.79
N ASP A 124 -7.98 -29.68 -11.04
CA ASP A 124 -8.60 -28.68 -10.16
C ASP A 124 -7.57 -28.04 -9.24
N ILE A 125 -6.96 -26.95 -9.67
CA ILE A 125 -6.01 -26.19 -8.84
C ILE A 125 -6.72 -25.56 -7.65
N ILE A 126 -8.02 -25.30 -7.78
CA ILE A 126 -8.89 -24.80 -6.72
C ILE A 126 -10.09 -25.76 -6.64
N ALA A 127 -9.84 -26.99 -6.23
CA ALA A 127 -10.77 -28.11 -6.34
C ALA A 127 -12.00 -28.03 -5.46
N ASP A 128 -12.08 -27.07 -4.53
CA ASP A 128 -13.22 -26.98 -3.62
C ASP A 128 -13.64 -25.51 -3.41
N ASP A 129 -14.43 -25.00 -4.33
CA ASP A 129 -15.06 -23.68 -4.27
C ASP A 129 -15.82 -23.48 -2.95
N SER A 130 -16.36 -24.57 -2.39
CA SER A 130 -17.17 -24.53 -1.16
C SER A 130 -16.38 -24.04 0.06
N MET A 131 -15.04 -24.12 0.03
CA MET A 131 -14.16 -23.69 1.12
C MET A 131 -14.22 -22.18 1.34
N PHE A 132 -14.36 -21.38 0.26
CA PHE A 132 -14.28 -19.92 0.33
C PHE A 132 -15.62 -19.23 0.49
N SER A 133 -16.70 -19.96 0.64
CA SER A 133 -18.08 -19.49 0.84
C SER A 133 -18.90 -19.30 -0.45
N ASN A 134 -20.19 -19.58 -0.31
CA ASN A 134 -21.25 -19.29 -1.28
C ASN A 134 -22.22 -18.19 -0.79
N SER A 135 -21.82 -17.40 0.22
CA SER A 135 -22.57 -16.25 0.70
C SER A 135 -22.07 -14.97 0.01
N ALA A 136 -22.71 -13.83 0.27
CA ALA A 136 -22.38 -12.55 -0.34
C ALA A 136 -20.92 -12.12 -0.12
N ASP A 137 -20.26 -12.63 0.94
CA ASP A 137 -18.88 -12.35 1.29
C ASP A 137 -18.05 -13.64 1.40
N PRO A 138 -16.74 -13.59 1.13
CA PRO A 138 -15.81 -14.68 1.40
C PRO A 138 -15.84 -15.12 2.86
N ALA A 139 -15.52 -16.39 3.12
CA ALA A 139 -15.42 -16.92 4.48
C ALA A 139 -14.37 -16.16 5.30
N THR A 140 -14.68 -15.86 6.57
CA THR A 140 -13.77 -15.18 7.48
C THR A 140 -12.77 -16.10 8.17
N SER A 141 -12.89 -17.42 7.96
CA SER A 141 -11.94 -18.43 8.42
C SER A 141 -11.95 -19.61 7.45
N LEU A 142 -10.76 -20.19 7.25
CA LEU A 142 -10.52 -21.29 6.33
C LEU A 142 -9.77 -22.40 7.06
N ASP A 143 -10.33 -23.59 7.07
CA ASP A 143 -9.69 -24.82 7.58
C ASP A 143 -9.17 -25.63 6.38
N LEU A 144 -7.90 -25.53 6.09
CA LEU A 144 -7.25 -26.21 4.97
C LEU A 144 -7.01 -27.69 5.25
N SER A 145 -7.08 -28.09 6.52
CA SER A 145 -6.88 -29.49 6.93
C SER A 145 -8.01 -30.40 6.47
N ALA A 146 -9.23 -29.88 6.39
CA ALA A 146 -10.39 -30.63 6.03
C ALA A 146 -10.37 -31.15 4.58
N ASN A 147 -9.69 -30.45 3.67
CA ASN A 147 -9.80 -30.67 2.22
C ASN A 147 -8.46 -31.01 1.52
N GLY A 148 -7.33 -31.06 2.23
CA GLY A 148 -6.03 -31.39 1.64
C GLY A 148 -5.48 -30.35 0.65
N THR A 149 -6.00 -29.12 0.67
CA THR A 149 -5.80 -28.09 -0.35
C THR A 149 -4.72 -27.07 0.00
N SER A 150 -3.93 -27.29 1.04
CA SER A 150 -2.87 -26.36 1.51
C SER A 150 -1.88 -25.92 0.43
N LYS A 151 -1.53 -26.81 -0.52
CA LYS A 151 -0.61 -26.50 -1.61
C LYS A 151 -1.16 -25.44 -2.56
N VAL A 152 -2.45 -25.52 -2.84
CA VAL A 152 -3.13 -24.63 -3.80
C VAL A 152 -3.41 -23.29 -3.14
N ALA A 153 -3.91 -23.29 -1.93
CA ALA A 153 -4.17 -22.06 -1.19
C ALA A 153 -2.93 -21.19 -1.04
N THR A 154 -1.76 -21.80 -0.81
CA THR A 154 -0.49 -21.05 -0.70
C THR A 154 -0.13 -20.25 -1.95
N ALA A 155 -0.51 -20.71 -3.15
CA ALA A 155 -0.30 -19.96 -4.39
C ALA A 155 -1.14 -18.69 -4.47
N CYS A 156 -2.24 -18.62 -3.73
CA CYS A 156 -3.14 -17.46 -3.66
C CYS A 156 -2.73 -16.46 -2.57
N TYR A 157 -1.79 -16.82 -1.68
CA TYR A 157 -1.40 -16.03 -0.53
C TYR A 157 -0.40 -14.93 -0.89
N TRP A 158 -0.74 -13.69 -0.52
CA TRP A 158 0.26 -12.66 -0.34
C TRP A 158 0.55 -12.50 1.14
N TYR A 159 1.67 -13.08 1.60
CA TYR A 159 2.15 -12.89 2.96
C TYR A 159 2.78 -11.51 3.11
N VAL A 160 2.27 -10.70 4.01
CA VAL A 160 2.66 -9.29 4.21
C VAL A 160 3.82 -9.23 5.21
N LEU A 161 5.00 -8.76 4.76
CA LEU A 161 6.21 -8.70 5.58
C LEU A 161 6.29 -7.45 6.46
N ASP A 162 5.78 -6.33 5.97
CA ASP A 162 5.79 -5.03 6.64
C ASP A 162 4.36 -4.53 6.82
N ASN A 163 4.14 -3.58 7.75
CA ASN A 163 2.87 -2.88 7.80
C ASN A 163 2.67 -2.11 6.49
N ILE A 164 1.49 -2.20 5.91
CA ILE A 164 1.15 -1.54 4.64
C ILE A 164 -0.16 -0.76 4.75
N SER A 165 -0.31 0.20 3.85
CA SER A 165 -1.60 0.85 3.58
C SER A 165 -1.94 0.73 2.10
N ILE A 166 -3.14 0.28 1.80
CA ILE A 166 -3.68 0.14 0.45
C ILE A 166 -4.13 1.51 -0.04
N ASP A 167 -3.61 1.95 -1.19
CA ASP A 167 -3.95 3.24 -1.80
C ASP A 167 -5.06 3.12 -2.84
N ALA A 168 -5.10 2.03 -3.59
CA ALA A 168 -6.10 1.77 -4.63
C ALA A 168 -6.08 0.31 -5.06
N ILE A 169 -7.24 -0.19 -5.50
CA ILE A 169 -7.37 -1.51 -6.13
C ILE A 169 -8.14 -1.36 -7.42
N ARG A 170 -7.60 -1.95 -8.49
CA ARG A 170 -8.28 -2.02 -9.80
C ARG A 170 -8.29 -3.43 -10.33
N VAL A 171 -9.37 -3.77 -11.00
CA VAL A 171 -9.56 -5.06 -11.66
C VAL A 171 -9.80 -4.85 -13.16
N LEU A 172 -9.27 -5.78 -13.96
CA LEU A 172 -9.61 -6.00 -15.36
C LEU A 172 -10.18 -7.40 -15.47
N ALA A 173 -11.23 -7.57 -16.28
CA ALA A 173 -11.75 -8.90 -16.58
C ALA A 173 -12.35 -8.98 -17.99
N THR A 174 -12.28 -10.17 -18.54
CA THR A 174 -12.96 -10.62 -19.76
C THR A 174 -13.48 -12.04 -19.55
N CYS A 175 -14.35 -12.54 -20.41
CA CYS A 175 -14.91 -13.87 -20.31
C CYS A 175 -15.37 -14.39 -21.69
N ASP A 176 -15.62 -15.68 -21.82
CA ASP A 176 -16.11 -16.30 -23.05
C ASP A 176 -17.58 -15.99 -23.35
N SER A 177 -18.34 -15.68 -22.32
CA SER A 177 -19.75 -15.29 -22.44
C SER A 177 -20.05 -14.08 -21.55
N SER A 178 -21.32 -13.76 -21.29
CA SER A 178 -21.67 -12.67 -20.36
C SER A 178 -21.68 -13.18 -18.94
N HIS A 179 -20.89 -12.55 -18.07
CA HIS A 179 -20.81 -12.83 -16.65
C HIS A 179 -21.11 -11.58 -15.80
N ALA A 180 -21.69 -11.79 -14.63
CA ALA A 180 -21.74 -10.83 -13.55
C ALA A 180 -20.66 -11.23 -12.53
N LEU A 181 -19.57 -10.46 -12.44
CA LEU A 181 -18.43 -10.77 -11.59
C LEU A 181 -18.38 -9.83 -10.40
N ASN A 182 -18.19 -10.41 -9.22
CA ASN A 182 -17.93 -9.69 -8.00
C ASN A 182 -16.48 -9.91 -7.55
N PHE A 183 -15.86 -8.93 -6.89
CA PHE A 183 -14.47 -9.00 -6.46
C PHE A 183 -14.35 -8.53 -5.02
N HIS A 184 -13.63 -9.32 -4.22
CA HIS A 184 -13.33 -9.02 -2.82
C HIS A 184 -11.83 -9.16 -2.54
N VAL A 185 -11.32 -8.36 -1.62
CA VAL A 185 -9.97 -8.51 -1.09
C VAL A 185 -10.07 -8.58 0.43
N TYR A 186 -9.50 -9.62 1.01
CA TYR A 186 -9.51 -9.88 2.45
C TYR A 186 -8.11 -10.04 2.99
N SER A 187 -7.89 -9.65 4.25
CA SER A 187 -6.73 -10.04 5.03
C SER A 187 -7.12 -11.02 6.12
N TYR A 188 -6.20 -11.96 6.44
CA TYR A 188 -6.39 -13.01 7.42
C TYR A 188 -5.18 -13.13 8.36
N ASP A 189 -5.41 -13.69 9.55
CA ASP A 189 -4.38 -14.24 10.39
C ASP A 189 -4.01 -15.63 9.87
N LEU A 190 -2.70 -15.87 9.66
CA LEU A 190 -2.18 -17.17 9.26
C LEU A 190 -1.84 -17.99 10.50
N ASP A 191 -2.47 -19.14 10.66
CA ASP A 191 -2.09 -20.11 11.68
C ASP A 191 -0.91 -20.96 11.18
N THR A 192 0.27 -20.68 11.73
CA THR A 192 1.49 -21.44 11.46
C THR A 192 1.73 -22.57 12.47
N SER A 193 0.90 -22.69 13.51
CA SER A 193 0.99 -23.76 14.51
C SER A 193 0.33 -25.06 14.03
N SER A 194 -0.65 -24.94 13.12
CA SER A 194 -1.18 -26.07 12.36
C SER A 194 -0.24 -26.42 11.20
N ASN A 195 -0.18 -27.67 10.79
CA ASN A 195 0.63 -28.09 9.65
C ASN A 195 -0.01 -27.72 8.29
N HIS A 196 -1.11 -26.98 8.28
CA HIS A 196 -1.97 -26.78 7.10
C HIS A 196 -2.01 -25.32 6.61
N GLY A 197 -1.67 -24.35 7.48
CA GLY A 197 -1.71 -22.93 7.15
C GLY A 197 -3.15 -22.36 7.11
N ASP A 198 -3.96 -22.75 8.09
CA ASP A 198 -5.32 -22.27 8.24
C ASP A 198 -5.39 -20.75 8.36
N LEU A 199 -6.48 -20.16 7.92
CA LEU A 199 -6.73 -18.73 7.98
C LEU A 199 -7.88 -18.41 8.92
N SER A 200 -7.74 -17.32 9.68
CA SER A 200 -8.78 -16.85 10.60
C SER A 200 -8.87 -15.33 10.63
N SER A 201 -9.87 -14.79 11.31
CA SER A 201 -10.04 -13.36 11.53
C SER A 201 -10.09 -12.55 10.23
N GLY A 202 -10.74 -13.07 9.20
CA GLY A 202 -10.89 -12.44 7.90
C GLY A 202 -11.46 -11.02 8.03
N THR A 203 -10.78 -10.04 7.43
CA THR A 203 -11.18 -8.63 7.41
C THR A 203 -11.30 -8.18 5.97
N LEU A 204 -12.45 -7.63 5.59
CA LEU A 204 -12.68 -7.04 4.28
C LEU A 204 -11.78 -5.81 4.11
N LEU A 205 -10.92 -5.85 3.11
CA LEU A 205 -10.05 -4.72 2.74
C LEU A 205 -10.67 -3.89 1.63
N ALA A 206 -11.30 -4.54 0.66
CA ALA A 206 -11.97 -3.88 -0.45
C ALA A 206 -12.97 -4.79 -1.14
N HIS A 207 -13.98 -4.17 -1.76
CA HIS A 207 -14.99 -4.86 -2.58
C HIS A 207 -15.38 -4.03 -3.79
N ILE A 208 -15.99 -4.68 -4.78
CA ILE A 208 -16.64 -3.99 -5.87
C ILE A 208 -18.06 -3.59 -5.44
N GLY A 209 -18.42 -2.32 -5.61
CA GLY A 209 -19.73 -1.83 -5.14
C GLY A 209 -20.93 -2.27 -5.97
N SER A 210 -20.71 -2.83 -7.15
CA SER A 210 -21.70 -3.43 -8.04
C SER A 210 -21.01 -4.42 -8.95
N SER A 211 -21.63 -5.57 -9.20
CA SER A 211 -21.08 -6.61 -10.06
C SER A 211 -20.66 -6.08 -11.43
N MET A 212 -19.50 -6.47 -11.88
CA MET A 212 -18.96 -6.08 -13.17
C MET A 212 -19.53 -6.99 -14.26
N SER A 213 -20.24 -6.39 -15.22
CA SER A 213 -20.75 -7.10 -16.39
C SER A 213 -19.62 -7.33 -17.39
N ALA A 214 -18.95 -8.49 -17.33
CA ALA A 214 -17.93 -8.89 -18.28
C ALA A 214 -18.56 -9.58 -19.51
N THR A 215 -17.94 -9.41 -20.67
CA THR A 215 -18.41 -9.98 -21.96
C THR A 215 -17.22 -10.51 -22.78
N SER A 216 -17.46 -11.43 -23.70
CA SER A 216 -16.45 -12.04 -24.57
C SER A 216 -15.78 -11.08 -25.54
N SER A 217 -16.35 -9.91 -25.77
CA SER A 217 -15.87 -8.98 -26.82
C SER A 217 -15.08 -7.79 -26.26
N THR A 218 -15.07 -7.59 -24.93
CA THR A 218 -14.45 -6.40 -24.33
C THR A 218 -13.79 -6.69 -23.00
N VAL A 219 -12.60 -6.13 -22.80
CA VAL A 219 -12.00 -6.04 -21.46
C VAL A 219 -12.72 -4.98 -20.67
N LYS A 220 -13.24 -5.32 -19.53
CA LYS A 220 -13.86 -4.42 -18.56
C LYS A 220 -12.90 -4.07 -17.44
N THR A 221 -13.04 -2.87 -16.90
CA THR A 221 -12.26 -2.40 -15.74
C THR A 221 -13.17 -1.84 -14.68
N SER A 222 -12.81 -2.05 -13.42
CA SER A 222 -13.48 -1.43 -12.27
C SER A 222 -12.47 -1.06 -11.19
N THR A 223 -12.87 -0.12 -10.33
CA THR A 223 -12.12 0.24 -9.12
C THR A 223 -12.88 -0.28 -7.92
N LEU A 224 -12.21 -0.96 -7.00
CA LEU A 224 -12.83 -1.44 -5.77
C LEU A 224 -12.91 -0.31 -4.73
N THR A 225 -13.96 -0.31 -3.95
CA THR A 225 -14.09 0.51 -2.75
C THR A 225 -13.17 -0.04 -1.67
N ILE A 226 -12.35 0.81 -1.05
CA ILE A 226 -11.51 0.42 0.08
C ILE A 226 -12.31 0.51 1.36
N ASP A 227 -12.47 -0.60 2.07
CA ASP A 227 -13.17 -0.71 3.36
C ASP A 227 -12.19 -0.56 4.53
N SER A 228 -11.02 -1.22 4.41
CA SER A 228 -9.94 -1.12 5.38
C SER A 228 -8.60 -1.03 4.64
N ALA A 229 -7.93 0.11 4.74
CA ALA A 229 -6.68 0.32 4.03
C ALA A 229 -5.48 -0.32 4.73
N SER A 230 -5.47 -0.39 6.06
CA SER A 230 -4.31 -0.76 6.86
C SER A 230 -4.22 -2.28 7.06
N VAL A 231 -3.07 -2.87 6.77
CA VAL A 231 -2.78 -4.28 7.01
C VAL A 231 -1.46 -4.41 7.76
N SER A 232 -1.49 -5.09 8.90
CA SER A 232 -0.29 -5.35 9.71
C SER A 232 0.59 -6.43 9.08
N SER A 233 1.89 -6.38 9.37
CA SER A 233 2.84 -7.44 9.04
C SER A 233 2.41 -8.79 9.64
N GLY A 234 2.75 -9.88 8.97
CA GLY A 234 2.38 -11.24 9.37
C GLY A 234 0.99 -11.69 8.92
N LYS A 235 0.18 -10.80 8.37
CA LYS A 235 -1.11 -11.16 7.76
C LYS A 235 -0.92 -11.75 6.37
N VAL A 236 -1.96 -12.48 5.93
CA VAL A 236 -2.10 -12.95 4.54
C VAL A 236 -3.22 -12.18 3.87
N ILE A 237 -2.99 -11.73 2.64
CA ILE A 237 -4.02 -11.12 1.79
C ILE A 237 -4.40 -12.10 0.68
N LEU A 238 -5.70 -12.27 0.46
CA LEU A 238 -6.29 -12.96 -0.68
C LEU A 238 -7.20 -12.02 -1.45
N ALA A 239 -7.19 -12.17 -2.77
CA ALA A 239 -8.18 -11.60 -3.66
C ALA A 239 -9.11 -12.71 -4.15
N PHE A 240 -10.40 -12.40 -4.27
CA PHE A 240 -11.43 -13.34 -4.69
C PHE A 240 -12.19 -12.77 -5.89
N VAL A 241 -12.63 -13.68 -6.75
CA VAL A 241 -13.68 -13.43 -7.74
C VAL A 241 -14.85 -14.35 -7.45
N GLU A 242 -16.06 -13.81 -7.55
CA GLU A 242 -17.29 -14.53 -7.51
C GLU A 242 -18.00 -14.37 -8.86
N ASN A 243 -18.50 -15.47 -9.40
CA ASN A 243 -19.41 -15.46 -10.56
C ASN A 243 -20.85 -15.46 -10.07
N GLU A 244 -21.50 -14.31 -10.04
CA GLU A 244 -22.90 -14.19 -9.66
C GLU A 244 -23.88 -14.67 -10.76
N GLY A 245 -23.40 -14.77 -12.00
CA GLY A 245 -24.22 -15.27 -13.13
C GLY A 245 -23.44 -15.33 -14.42
N GLY A 246 -23.70 -16.38 -15.18
CA GLY A 246 -23.03 -16.68 -16.45
C GLY A 246 -22.37 -18.05 -16.44
N THR A 247 -22.00 -18.52 -17.63
CA THR A 247 -21.31 -19.80 -17.85
C THR A 247 -20.14 -19.59 -18.78
N GLY A 248 -19.05 -20.34 -18.60
CA GLY A 248 -17.83 -20.27 -19.38
C GLY A 248 -16.65 -19.68 -18.58
N ASP A 249 -15.53 -19.56 -19.25
CA ASP A 249 -14.28 -19.20 -18.61
C ASP A 249 -14.11 -17.69 -18.46
N ILE A 250 -13.45 -17.30 -17.40
CA ILE A 250 -13.07 -15.91 -17.13
C ILE A 250 -11.56 -15.76 -17.11
N THR A 251 -11.11 -14.60 -17.55
CA THR A 251 -9.74 -14.13 -17.34
C THR A 251 -9.78 -12.81 -16.61
N SER A 252 -9.11 -12.72 -15.48
CA SER A 252 -9.11 -11.50 -14.66
C SER A 252 -7.74 -11.19 -14.08
N GLN A 253 -7.47 -9.90 -13.89
CA GLN A 253 -6.29 -9.36 -13.23
C GLN A 253 -6.71 -8.29 -12.22
N LEU A 254 -6.26 -8.41 -10.98
CA LEU A 254 -6.49 -7.44 -9.92
C LEU A 254 -5.15 -6.88 -9.47
N ASN A 255 -5.07 -5.54 -9.45
CA ASN A 255 -3.86 -4.81 -9.10
C ASN A 255 -4.11 -3.99 -7.84
N ILE A 256 -3.29 -4.23 -6.82
CA ILE A 256 -3.28 -3.49 -5.57
C ILE A 256 -2.11 -2.51 -5.59
N LYS A 257 -2.41 -1.23 -5.45
CA LYS A 257 -1.42 -0.19 -5.18
C LYS A 257 -1.36 0.04 -3.67
N TYR A 258 -0.17 0.00 -3.09
CA TYR A 258 0.03 0.15 -1.65
C TYR A 258 1.35 0.86 -1.34
N HIS A 259 1.52 1.28 -0.10
CA HIS A 259 2.79 1.76 0.44
C HIS A 259 3.06 1.14 1.81
N ILE A 260 4.34 1.05 2.17
CA ILE A 260 4.78 0.60 3.50
C ILE A 260 4.54 1.71 4.52
N THR A 261 4.01 1.34 5.69
CA THR A 261 3.80 2.24 6.83
C THR A 261 4.73 1.85 7.99
N VAL A 262 5.06 2.84 8.83
CA VAL A 262 5.97 2.66 9.97
C VAL A 262 5.17 2.67 11.27
#